data_e09a98a36055c5f050c52141e8f58ac2
#
_entry.id   e09a98a36055c5f050c52141e8f58ac2
#
_cell.length_a   1.000
_cell.length_b   1.000
_cell.length_c   1.000
_cell.angle_alpha   90.00
_cell.angle_beta   90.00
_cell.angle_gamma   90.00
#
_symmetry.space_group_name_H-M   'P 1'
#
loop_
_entity.id
_entity.type
_entity.pdbx_description
1 polymer ?
#
loop_
_entity_poly.entity_id
_entity_poly.type
_entity_poly.pdbx_seq_one_letter_code
_entity_poly.pdbx_strand_id
1 'polypeptide(L)'
;MYNLKHKAIILASSSKSRQTLLKNAKIDFLVKRPFVDEESIRESAIAGKTTLQECAILLAEIKGYQIALSNKEALVIASDQILEFKGIGFSKPTSLEKAKEHLSELQGNTHMLHTSVVVFSGGKRIWHHLSSPTVTLRSLTDIEIDDYLEEIGNEALKTPGCYQIESQGCHIISGFKGSFYDILGIPLLPLLEFLRLHGLVPTKETMFS
;
A
#
# COMPACT_ATOMS: atom_id res chain seq x y z
N MET A 1 18.52 2.40 -22.09
CA MET A 1 17.22 1.72 -21.93
C MET A 1 17.47 0.42 -21.16
N TYR A 2 16.79 0.19 -20.05
CA TYR A 2 16.99 -1.05 -19.26
C TYR A 2 16.38 -2.23 -20.03
N ASN A 3 17.18 -3.28 -20.24
CA ASN A 3 16.64 -4.55 -20.76
C ASN A 3 16.05 -5.32 -19.59
N LEU A 4 14.71 -5.26 -19.46
CA LEU A 4 13.98 -5.89 -18.34
C LEU A 4 13.30 -7.19 -18.76
N LYS A 5 13.29 -7.54 -20.05
CA LYS A 5 12.70 -8.80 -20.54
C LYS A 5 13.30 -10.00 -19.82
N HIS A 6 12.43 -10.91 -19.39
CA HIS A 6 12.78 -12.16 -18.70
C HIS A 6 13.35 -12.01 -17.28
N LYS A 7 13.33 -10.81 -16.68
CA LYS A 7 13.70 -10.69 -15.26
C LYS A 7 12.60 -11.28 -14.37
N ALA A 8 13.01 -12.07 -13.39
CA ALA A 8 12.09 -12.50 -12.34
C ALA A 8 11.61 -11.27 -11.56
N ILE A 9 10.32 -11.22 -11.23
CA ILE A 9 9.73 -10.17 -10.43
C ILE A 9 9.73 -10.58 -8.97
N ILE A 10 10.16 -9.68 -8.09
CA ILE A 10 10.11 -9.85 -6.63
C ILE A 10 9.21 -8.76 -6.06
N LEU A 11 8.21 -9.14 -5.28
CA LEU A 11 7.42 -8.22 -4.46
C LEU A 11 8.07 -8.13 -3.07
N ALA A 12 8.64 -6.97 -2.75
CA ALA A 12 9.21 -6.65 -1.45
C ALA A 12 8.11 -6.21 -0.46
N SER A 13 7.19 -7.11 -0.14
CA SER A 13 6.05 -6.84 0.77
C SER A 13 5.46 -8.11 1.35
N SER A 14 5.08 -8.06 2.64
CA SER A 14 4.31 -9.11 3.31
C SER A 14 2.78 -8.90 3.21
N SER A 15 2.32 -7.78 2.66
CA SER A 15 0.89 -7.45 2.55
C SER A 15 0.15 -8.46 1.68
N LYS A 16 -0.87 -9.10 2.24
CA LYS A 16 -1.73 -10.06 1.54
C LYS A 16 -2.53 -9.37 0.43
N SER A 17 -3.08 -8.18 0.68
CA SER A 17 -3.85 -7.42 -0.32
C SER A 17 -2.99 -7.12 -1.56
N ARG A 18 -1.75 -6.64 -1.39
CA ARG A 18 -0.82 -6.40 -2.52
C ARG A 18 -0.50 -7.67 -3.30
N GLN A 19 -0.26 -8.79 -2.59
CA GLN A 19 0.00 -10.09 -3.24
C GLN A 19 -1.22 -10.55 -4.04
N THR A 20 -2.43 -10.44 -3.47
CA THR A 20 -3.68 -10.80 -4.14
C THR A 20 -3.90 -9.96 -5.40
N LEU A 21 -3.67 -8.65 -5.34
CA LEU A 21 -3.78 -7.76 -6.49
C LEU A 21 -2.88 -8.19 -7.65
N LEU A 22 -1.59 -8.45 -7.38
CA LEU A 22 -0.65 -8.88 -8.42
C LEU A 22 -0.99 -10.27 -8.96
N LYS A 23 -1.42 -11.21 -8.11
CA LYS A 23 -1.89 -12.54 -8.53
C LYS A 23 -3.12 -12.46 -9.43
N ASN A 24 -4.11 -11.64 -9.06
CA ASN A 24 -5.32 -11.44 -9.85
C ASN A 24 -4.99 -10.79 -11.22
N ALA A 25 -3.97 -9.93 -11.27
CA ALA A 25 -3.44 -9.36 -12.49
C ALA A 25 -2.57 -10.35 -13.31
N LYS A 26 -2.46 -11.63 -12.90
CA LYS A 26 -1.67 -12.67 -13.56
C LYS A 26 -0.18 -12.29 -13.70
N ILE A 27 0.36 -11.59 -12.71
CA ILE A 27 1.80 -11.33 -12.63
C ILE A 27 2.43 -12.46 -11.82
N ASP A 28 3.44 -13.10 -12.39
CA ASP A 28 4.26 -14.08 -11.68
C ASP A 28 5.34 -13.34 -10.86
N PHE A 29 5.38 -13.59 -9.56
CA PHE A 29 6.35 -12.95 -8.67
C PHE A 29 6.74 -13.85 -7.49
N LEU A 30 7.91 -13.58 -6.94
CA LEU A 30 8.35 -14.12 -5.65
C LEU A 30 8.12 -13.09 -4.56
N VAL A 31 7.76 -13.55 -3.37
CA VAL A 31 7.61 -12.67 -2.20
C VAL A 31 8.91 -12.67 -1.39
N LYS A 32 9.44 -11.48 -1.10
CA LYS A 32 10.52 -11.29 -0.12
C LYS A 32 10.11 -10.23 0.87
N ARG A 33 10.19 -10.55 2.17
CA ARG A 33 9.84 -9.62 3.24
C ARG A 33 11.03 -8.71 3.55
N PRO A 34 10.88 -7.38 3.42
CA PRO A 34 11.88 -6.44 3.91
C PRO A 34 11.84 -6.35 5.44
N PHE A 35 13.00 -6.15 6.04
CA PHE A 35 13.17 -5.90 7.48
C PHE A 35 13.47 -4.42 7.68
N VAL A 36 12.44 -3.62 7.94
CA VAL A 36 12.53 -2.16 8.05
C VAL A 36 11.79 -1.72 9.30
N ASP A 37 12.43 -0.91 10.12
CA ASP A 37 11.77 -0.20 11.22
C ASP A 37 11.02 1.02 10.66
N GLU A 38 9.76 0.78 10.27
CA GLU A 38 8.91 1.77 9.61
C GLU A 38 8.59 2.95 10.54
N GLU A 39 8.45 2.71 11.85
CA GLU A 39 8.11 3.74 12.83
C GLU A 39 9.26 4.74 13.00
N SER A 40 10.47 4.24 13.26
CA SER A 40 11.65 5.11 13.39
C SER A 40 11.92 5.96 12.14
N ILE A 41 11.70 5.39 10.95
CA ILE A 41 11.84 6.14 9.68
C ILE A 41 10.78 7.23 9.58
N ARG A 42 9.53 6.92 9.92
CA ARG A 42 8.42 7.87 9.91
C ARG A 42 8.65 9.03 10.88
N GLU A 43 9.03 8.74 12.11
CA GLU A 43 9.37 9.74 13.11
C GLU A 43 10.50 10.66 12.64
N SER A 44 11.56 10.08 12.08
CA SER A 44 12.69 10.83 11.53
C SER A 44 12.28 11.72 10.34
N ALA A 45 11.42 11.22 9.46
CA ALA A 45 10.90 11.97 8.31
C ALA A 45 10.04 13.16 8.77
N ILE A 46 9.16 12.94 9.75
CA ILE A 46 8.33 14.01 10.34
C ILE A 46 9.20 15.07 11.02
N ALA A 47 10.20 14.68 11.82
CA ALA A 47 11.14 15.59 12.45
C ALA A 47 11.94 16.41 11.40
N GLY A 48 12.25 15.82 10.25
CA GLY A 48 12.88 16.47 9.09
C GLY A 48 11.93 17.32 8.25
N LYS A 49 10.66 17.50 8.64
CA LYS A 49 9.62 18.22 7.89
C LYS A 49 9.32 17.62 6.51
N THR A 50 9.57 16.34 6.33
CA THR A 50 9.18 15.59 5.12
C THR A 50 7.64 15.47 5.08
N THR A 51 7.04 15.70 3.92
CA THR A 51 5.60 15.52 3.74
C THR A 51 5.20 14.04 3.87
N LEU A 52 3.93 13.75 4.21
CA LEU A 52 3.45 12.37 4.31
C LEU A 52 3.50 11.64 2.96
N GLN A 53 3.35 12.37 1.85
CA GLN A 53 3.56 11.87 0.49
C GLN A 53 5.00 11.40 0.27
N GLU A 54 5.97 12.26 0.59
CA GLU A 54 7.39 11.92 0.47
C GLU A 54 7.79 10.79 1.42
N CYS A 55 7.21 10.76 2.62
CA CYS A 55 7.41 9.68 3.57
C CYS A 55 6.93 8.33 3.02
N ALA A 56 5.77 8.29 2.35
CA ALA A 56 5.27 7.08 1.69
C ALA A 56 6.23 6.58 0.59
N ILE A 57 6.81 7.51 -0.20
CA ILE A 57 7.83 7.17 -1.21
C ILE A 57 9.09 6.63 -0.52
N LEU A 58 9.59 7.32 0.50
CA LEU A 58 10.81 6.94 1.23
C LEU A 58 10.69 5.54 1.83
N LEU A 59 9.58 5.22 2.49
CA LEU A 59 9.33 3.91 3.06
C LEU A 59 9.31 2.81 1.99
N ALA A 60 8.65 3.06 0.86
CA ALA A 60 8.65 2.13 -0.26
C ALA A 60 10.06 1.94 -0.83
N GLU A 61 10.85 3.02 -0.95
CA GLU A 61 12.23 2.97 -1.42
C GLU A 61 13.13 2.15 -0.51
N ILE A 62 13.09 2.38 0.79
CA ILE A 62 13.92 1.65 1.76
C ILE A 62 13.58 0.15 1.72
N LYS A 63 12.28 -0.21 1.68
CA LYS A 63 11.82 -1.59 1.51
C LYS A 63 12.34 -2.22 0.22
N GLY A 64 12.18 -1.52 -0.90
CA GLY A 64 12.61 -1.99 -2.21
C GLY A 64 14.14 -2.10 -2.33
N TYR A 65 14.86 -1.11 -1.85
CA TYR A 65 16.31 -1.06 -1.90
C TYR A 65 16.97 -2.22 -1.13
N GLN A 66 16.48 -2.49 0.09
CA GLN A 66 16.99 -3.59 0.91
C GLN A 66 16.95 -4.94 0.15
N ILE A 67 15.85 -5.22 -0.52
CA ILE A 67 15.70 -6.47 -1.30
C ILE A 67 16.50 -6.41 -2.61
N ALA A 68 16.55 -5.24 -3.27
CA ALA A 68 17.23 -5.06 -4.55
C ALA A 68 18.75 -5.25 -4.47
N LEU A 69 19.36 -4.88 -3.34
CA LEU A 69 20.81 -5.06 -3.12
C LEU A 69 21.26 -6.51 -3.29
N SER A 70 20.48 -7.46 -2.78
CA SER A 70 20.77 -8.89 -2.84
C SER A 70 20.13 -9.60 -4.05
N ASN A 71 19.42 -8.87 -4.93
CA ASN A 71 18.68 -9.44 -6.06
C ASN A 71 18.83 -8.59 -7.32
N LYS A 72 20.07 -8.28 -7.70
CA LYS A 72 20.39 -7.36 -8.82
C LYS A 72 19.86 -7.82 -10.17
N GLU A 73 19.71 -9.12 -10.38
CA GLU A 73 19.18 -9.71 -11.63
C GLU A 73 17.65 -9.66 -11.71
N ALA A 74 16.97 -9.42 -10.60
CA ALA A 74 15.52 -9.33 -10.54
C ALA A 74 15.01 -7.90 -10.74
N LEU A 75 13.71 -7.79 -11.05
CA LEU A 75 12.93 -6.57 -10.91
C LEU A 75 12.27 -6.59 -9.54
N VAL A 76 12.58 -5.62 -8.68
CA VAL A 76 12.02 -5.56 -7.33
C VAL A 76 10.95 -4.48 -7.27
N ILE A 77 9.73 -4.86 -6.91
CA ILE A 77 8.59 -3.97 -6.70
C ILE A 77 8.37 -3.83 -5.20
N ALA A 78 8.32 -2.61 -4.71
CA ALA A 78 7.94 -2.31 -3.33
C ALA A 78 6.86 -1.23 -3.30
N SER A 79 6.05 -1.22 -2.26
CA SER A 79 4.97 -0.25 -2.07
C SER A 79 4.79 0.06 -0.60
N ASP A 80 4.43 1.30 -0.31
CA ASP A 80 4.02 1.73 1.01
C ASP A 80 2.76 2.60 0.97
N GLN A 81 2.07 2.69 2.10
CA GLN A 81 0.85 3.49 2.22
C GLN A 81 0.79 4.17 3.59
N ILE A 82 0.52 5.47 3.58
CA ILE A 82 0.29 6.28 4.78
C ILE A 82 -1.12 6.83 4.74
N LEU A 83 -1.88 6.64 5.81
CA LEU A 83 -3.15 7.31 6.04
C LEU A 83 -2.88 8.69 6.62
N GLU A 84 -3.45 9.72 5.99
CA GLU A 84 -3.44 11.10 6.47
C GLU A 84 -4.86 11.55 6.82
N PHE A 85 -5.02 12.08 8.03
CA PHE A 85 -6.23 12.77 8.43
C PHE A 85 -5.87 14.08 9.15
N LYS A 86 -6.39 15.20 8.66
CA LYS A 86 -6.12 16.55 9.18
C LYS A 86 -4.63 16.89 9.30
N GLY A 87 -3.82 16.44 8.33
CA GLY A 87 -2.37 16.67 8.32
C GLY A 87 -1.57 15.73 9.23
N ILE A 88 -2.22 14.77 9.87
CA ILE A 88 -1.58 13.79 10.77
C ILE A 88 -1.53 12.43 10.09
N GLY A 89 -0.35 11.80 10.09
CA GLY A 89 -0.16 10.43 9.61
C GLY A 89 -0.54 9.41 10.69
N PHE A 90 -1.38 8.45 10.33
CA PHE A 90 -1.80 7.37 11.22
C PHE A 90 -0.90 6.15 11.03
N SER A 91 -0.41 5.61 12.15
CA SER A 91 0.24 4.29 12.22
C SER A 91 -0.80 3.19 12.39
N LYS A 92 -0.41 1.93 12.18
CA LYS A 92 -1.27 0.80 12.53
C LYS A 92 -1.53 0.79 14.03
N PRO A 93 -2.76 0.55 14.49
CA PRO A 93 -3.05 0.48 15.92
C PRO A 93 -2.36 -0.73 16.55
N THR A 94 -1.92 -0.57 17.79
CA THR A 94 -1.23 -1.60 18.57
C THR A 94 -2.17 -2.45 19.41
N SER A 95 -3.42 -2.00 19.57
CA SER A 95 -4.47 -2.70 20.31
C SER A 95 -5.86 -2.35 19.75
N LEU A 96 -6.90 -3.08 20.16
CA LEU A 96 -8.29 -2.79 19.78
C LEU A 96 -8.78 -1.47 20.37
N GLU A 97 -8.32 -1.08 21.56
CA GLU A 97 -8.61 0.23 22.15
C GLU A 97 -8.06 1.34 21.25
N LYS A 98 -6.83 1.19 20.77
CA LYS A 98 -6.24 2.16 19.84
C LYS A 98 -6.93 2.17 18.48
N ALA A 99 -7.43 1.03 18.02
CA ALA A 99 -8.25 0.94 16.82
C ALA A 99 -9.58 1.67 16.99
N LYS A 100 -10.22 1.59 18.19
CA LYS A 100 -11.43 2.33 18.52
C LYS A 100 -11.18 3.85 18.49
N GLU A 101 -10.07 4.32 19.07
CA GLU A 101 -9.67 5.73 18.99
C GLU A 101 -9.54 6.19 17.51
N HIS A 102 -8.85 5.42 16.67
CA HIS A 102 -8.72 5.75 15.25
C HIS A 102 -10.07 5.83 14.54
N LEU A 103 -10.96 4.86 14.74
CA LEU A 103 -12.29 4.88 14.14
C LEU A 103 -13.14 6.03 14.64
N SER A 104 -13.05 6.38 15.94
CA SER A 104 -13.75 7.52 16.54
C SER A 104 -13.30 8.85 15.93
N GLU A 105 -12.02 8.99 15.57
CA GLU A 105 -11.52 10.18 14.87
C GLU A 105 -11.92 10.22 13.39
N LEU A 106 -11.91 9.07 12.71
CA LEU A 106 -12.14 8.96 11.26
C LEU A 106 -13.62 8.92 10.87
N GLN A 107 -14.53 8.47 11.78
CA GLN A 107 -15.95 8.32 11.49
C GLN A 107 -16.57 9.64 11.01
N GLY A 108 -17.48 9.57 10.04
CA GLY A 108 -18.15 10.72 9.44
C GLY A 108 -17.25 11.64 8.62
N ASN A 109 -15.97 11.32 8.47
CA ASN A 109 -14.98 12.16 7.81
C ASN A 109 -14.34 11.48 6.59
N THR A 110 -13.71 12.32 5.76
CA THR A 110 -12.86 11.88 4.64
C THR A 110 -11.40 11.98 5.04
N HIS A 111 -10.65 10.91 4.80
CA HIS A 111 -9.21 10.86 4.98
C HIS A 111 -8.51 10.47 3.67
N MET A 112 -7.21 10.63 3.61
CA MET A 112 -6.39 10.39 2.42
C MET A 112 -5.45 9.21 2.65
N LEU A 113 -5.18 8.45 1.59
CA LEU A 113 -4.22 7.34 1.59
C LEU A 113 -3.11 7.66 0.59
N HIS A 114 -1.93 8.07 1.07
CA HIS A 114 -0.76 8.26 0.21
C HIS A 114 -0.14 6.91 -0.09
N THR A 115 -0.38 6.41 -1.30
CA THR A 115 0.06 5.09 -1.73
C THR A 115 1.14 5.22 -2.78
N SER A 116 2.34 4.77 -2.46
CA SER A 116 3.47 4.78 -3.38
C SER A 116 3.83 3.38 -3.86
N VAL A 117 4.36 3.28 -5.07
CA VAL A 117 5.00 2.10 -5.62
C VAL A 117 6.33 2.50 -6.25
N VAL A 118 7.35 1.70 -6.01
CA VAL A 118 8.70 1.89 -6.57
C VAL A 118 9.17 0.61 -7.24
N VAL A 119 9.98 0.75 -8.28
CA VAL A 119 10.57 -0.38 -9.01
C VAL A 119 12.07 -0.21 -9.07
N PHE A 120 12.79 -1.29 -8.71
CA PHE A 120 14.25 -1.37 -8.76
C PHE A 120 14.70 -2.40 -9.77
N SER A 121 15.82 -2.12 -10.44
CA SER A 121 16.59 -3.06 -11.25
C SER A 121 18.07 -2.77 -11.10
N GLY A 122 18.89 -3.81 -10.97
CA GLY A 122 20.34 -3.67 -10.77
C GLY A 122 20.71 -2.87 -9.49
N GLY A 123 19.86 -2.92 -8.46
CA GLY A 123 20.06 -2.17 -7.22
C GLY A 123 19.73 -0.67 -7.31
N LYS A 124 19.20 -0.19 -8.44
CA LYS A 124 18.82 1.23 -8.64
C LYS A 124 17.31 1.36 -8.82
N ARG A 125 16.70 2.40 -8.24
CA ARG A 125 15.31 2.77 -8.54
C ARG A 125 15.24 3.26 -9.99
N ILE A 126 14.39 2.63 -10.78
CA ILE A 126 14.20 2.93 -12.20
C ILE A 126 12.86 3.57 -12.49
N TRP A 127 11.89 3.44 -11.57
CA TRP A 127 10.57 4.03 -11.70
C TRP A 127 9.88 4.14 -10.33
N HIS A 128 8.96 5.08 -10.20
CA HIS A 128 8.04 5.18 -9.08
C HIS A 128 6.74 5.88 -9.49
N HIS A 129 5.70 5.66 -8.70
CA HIS A 129 4.43 6.38 -8.80
C HIS A 129 3.87 6.60 -7.39
N LEU A 130 3.20 7.74 -7.20
CA LEU A 130 2.47 8.10 -5.99
C LEU A 130 1.05 8.46 -6.38
N SER A 131 0.08 7.97 -5.61
CA SER A 131 -1.33 8.37 -5.69
C SER A 131 -1.86 8.70 -4.30
N SER A 132 -2.93 9.49 -4.26
CA SER A 132 -3.54 9.92 -3.00
C SER A 132 -5.06 9.81 -3.07
N PRO A 133 -5.62 8.58 -3.17
CA PRO A 133 -7.07 8.38 -3.11
C PRO A 133 -7.60 8.80 -1.74
N THR A 134 -8.89 9.12 -1.70
CA THR A 134 -9.59 9.44 -0.45
C THR A 134 -10.67 8.42 -0.15
N VAL A 135 -10.87 8.16 1.14
CA VAL A 135 -11.95 7.30 1.65
C VAL A 135 -12.77 8.09 2.66
N THR A 136 -14.09 7.95 2.60
CA THR A 136 -15.03 8.58 3.52
C THR A 136 -15.71 7.52 4.34
N LEU A 137 -15.62 7.60 5.67
CA LEU A 137 -16.38 6.74 6.57
C LEU A 137 -17.80 7.28 6.78
N ARG A 138 -18.75 6.37 7.04
CA ARG A 138 -20.07 6.75 7.55
C ARG A 138 -19.93 7.43 8.92
N SER A 139 -20.92 8.22 9.31
CA SER A 139 -21.09 8.53 10.72
C SER A 139 -21.43 7.25 11.47
N LEU A 140 -20.68 6.96 12.53
CA LEU A 140 -20.81 5.78 13.37
C LEU A 140 -21.03 6.22 14.81
N THR A 141 -21.89 5.51 15.51
CA THR A 141 -22.01 5.61 16.96
C THR A 141 -20.91 4.78 17.64
N ASP A 142 -20.66 5.04 18.92
CA ASP A 142 -19.70 4.24 19.71
C ASP A 142 -20.07 2.75 19.72
N ILE A 143 -21.37 2.44 19.76
CA ILE A 143 -21.89 1.06 19.72
C ILE A 143 -21.55 0.41 18.37
N GLU A 144 -21.80 1.10 17.25
CA GLU A 144 -21.46 0.56 15.92
C GLU A 144 -19.94 0.35 15.73
N ILE A 145 -19.10 1.18 16.36
CA ILE A 145 -17.64 0.99 16.37
C ILE A 145 -17.27 -0.24 17.19
N ASP A 146 -17.87 -0.42 18.37
CA ASP A 146 -17.62 -1.57 19.23
C ASP A 146 -18.04 -2.88 18.54
N ASP A 147 -19.27 -2.94 18.00
CA ASP A 147 -19.79 -4.08 17.26
C ASP A 147 -18.89 -4.44 16.05
N TYR A 148 -18.44 -3.41 15.31
CA TYR A 148 -17.54 -3.62 14.17
C TYR A 148 -16.19 -4.19 14.61
N LEU A 149 -15.60 -3.67 15.69
CA LEU A 149 -14.31 -4.16 16.21
C LEU A 149 -14.42 -5.55 16.82
N GLU A 150 -15.57 -5.89 17.46
CA GLU A 150 -15.83 -7.25 17.94
C GLU A 150 -15.87 -8.24 16.78
N GLU A 151 -16.56 -7.89 15.68
CA GLU A 151 -16.69 -8.73 14.50
C GLU A 151 -15.36 -8.98 13.78
N ILE A 152 -14.57 -7.92 13.53
CA ILE A 152 -13.32 -8.06 12.76
C ILE A 152 -12.11 -8.42 13.61
N GLY A 153 -12.14 -8.19 14.90
CA GLY A 153 -11.08 -8.52 15.85
C GLY A 153 -9.70 -7.97 15.42
N ASN A 154 -8.68 -8.80 15.48
CA ASN A 154 -7.30 -8.42 15.15
C ASN A 154 -7.07 -8.02 13.69
N GLU A 155 -8.04 -8.19 12.78
CA GLU A 155 -7.91 -7.67 11.42
C GLU A 155 -7.86 -6.12 11.43
N ALA A 156 -8.50 -5.45 12.41
CA ALA A 156 -8.40 -4.01 12.62
C ALA A 156 -6.96 -3.52 12.79
N LEU A 157 -6.08 -4.34 13.36
CA LEU A 157 -4.69 -3.97 13.65
C LEU A 157 -3.78 -4.02 12.41
N LYS A 158 -4.29 -4.50 11.27
CA LYS A 158 -3.48 -4.70 10.05
C LYS A 158 -3.36 -3.46 9.19
N THR A 159 -4.25 -2.49 9.36
CA THR A 159 -4.30 -1.25 8.55
C THR A 159 -4.41 -0.02 9.45
N PRO A 160 -3.84 1.14 9.05
CA PRO A 160 -3.94 2.37 9.84
C PRO A 160 -5.38 2.86 10.04
N GLY A 161 -6.26 2.63 9.06
CA GLY A 161 -7.68 3.02 9.13
C GLY A 161 -8.59 2.00 9.82
N CYS A 162 -8.04 0.88 10.32
CA CYS A 162 -8.78 -0.19 11.00
C CYS A 162 -9.88 -0.84 10.13
N TYR A 163 -9.75 -0.76 8.80
CA TYR A 163 -10.68 -1.37 7.84
C TYR A 163 -9.94 -1.99 6.66
N GLN A 164 -10.58 -2.93 6.01
CA GLN A 164 -10.23 -3.47 4.70
C GLN A 164 -11.45 -3.29 3.80
N ILE A 165 -11.38 -2.38 2.82
CA ILE A 165 -12.52 -2.01 1.97
C ILE A 165 -13.04 -3.19 1.14
N GLU A 166 -12.17 -4.16 0.84
CA GLU A 166 -12.49 -5.38 0.12
C GLU A 166 -13.15 -6.47 0.98
N SER A 167 -13.39 -6.19 2.26
CA SER A 167 -13.95 -7.09 3.25
C SER A 167 -15.02 -6.35 4.07
N GLN A 168 -15.18 -6.67 5.35
CA GLN A 168 -16.18 -6.07 6.24
C GLN A 168 -16.02 -4.55 6.42
N GLY A 169 -14.84 -3.99 6.14
CA GLY A 169 -14.63 -2.54 6.10
C GLY A 169 -15.59 -1.80 5.17
N CYS A 170 -16.13 -2.45 4.12
CA CYS A 170 -17.13 -1.84 3.25
C CYS A 170 -18.41 -1.41 3.98
N HIS A 171 -18.74 -2.01 5.13
CA HIS A 171 -19.93 -1.64 5.92
C HIS A 171 -19.81 -0.30 6.62
N ILE A 172 -18.58 0.16 6.91
CA ILE A 172 -18.34 1.45 7.57
C ILE A 172 -17.90 2.55 6.60
N ILE A 173 -17.76 2.26 5.31
CA ILE A 173 -17.37 3.22 4.27
C ILE A 173 -18.61 3.73 3.54
N SER A 174 -18.73 5.06 3.38
CA SER A 174 -19.79 5.69 2.59
C SER A 174 -19.36 5.97 1.15
N GLY A 175 -18.07 6.07 0.87
CA GLY A 175 -17.57 6.29 -0.49
C GLY A 175 -16.07 6.52 -0.54
N PHE A 176 -15.53 6.61 -1.76
CA PHE A 176 -14.13 6.91 -2.02
C PHE A 176 -13.96 7.67 -3.34
N LYS A 177 -12.80 8.32 -3.51
CA LYS A 177 -12.37 8.93 -4.79
C LYS A 177 -10.97 8.44 -5.15
N GLY A 178 -10.72 8.25 -6.43
CA GLY A 178 -9.46 7.70 -6.95
C GLY A 178 -9.58 6.24 -7.33
N SER A 179 -8.45 5.56 -7.46
CA SER A 179 -8.41 4.14 -7.85
C SER A 179 -8.64 3.23 -6.64
N PHE A 180 -9.52 2.25 -6.79
CA PHE A 180 -9.74 1.21 -5.78
C PHE A 180 -8.47 0.41 -5.47
N TYR A 181 -7.64 0.15 -6.49
CA TYR A 181 -6.37 -0.56 -6.30
C TYR A 181 -5.39 0.20 -5.42
N ASP A 182 -5.39 1.53 -5.51
CA ASP A 182 -4.51 2.38 -4.73
C ASP A 182 -4.91 2.34 -3.25
N ILE A 183 -6.23 2.29 -2.96
CA ILE A 183 -6.75 2.10 -1.59
C ILE A 183 -6.30 0.75 -1.02
N LEU A 184 -6.27 -0.31 -1.83
CA LEU A 184 -5.78 -1.63 -1.45
C LEU A 184 -4.25 -1.70 -1.23
N GLY A 185 -3.54 -0.60 -1.49
CA GLY A 185 -2.15 -0.41 -1.10
C GLY A 185 -1.11 -0.59 -2.19
N ILE A 186 -1.50 -0.63 -3.48
CA ILE A 186 -0.56 -0.57 -4.60
C ILE A 186 -1.21 0.11 -5.82
N PRO A 187 -0.59 1.15 -6.42
CA PRO A 187 -1.05 1.76 -7.67
C PRO A 187 -0.91 0.79 -8.85
N LEU A 188 -1.86 -0.15 -8.95
CA LEU A 188 -1.75 -1.29 -9.87
C LEU A 188 -1.77 -0.86 -11.34
N LEU A 189 -2.66 0.06 -11.74
CA LEU A 189 -2.80 0.44 -13.14
C LEU A 189 -1.55 1.14 -13.69
N PRO A 190 -0.95 2.15 -13.00
CA PRO A 190 0.33 2.71 -13.40
C PRO A 190 1.48 1.69 -13.39
N LEU A 191 1.50 0.78 -12.42
CA LEU A 191 2.48 -0.30 -12.38
C LEU A 191 2.36 -1.23 -13.59
N LEU A 192 1.14 -1.65 -13.95
CA LEU A 192 0.89 -2.49 -15.13
C LEU A 192 1.29 -1.79 -16.42
N GLU A 193 1.05 -0.49 -16.54
CA GLU A 193 1.52 0.29 -17.69
C GLU A 193 3.04 0.25 -17.81
N PHE A 194 3.75 0.53 -16.70
CA PHE A 194 5.21 0.40 -16.64
C PHE A 194 5.67 -1.00 -17.06
N LEU A 195 5.07 -2.06 -16.52
CA LEU A 195 5.45 -3.45 -16.82
C LEU A 195 5.18 -3.81 -18.29
N ARG A 196 4.06 -3.35 -18.89
CA ARG A 196 3.75 -3.56 -20.31
C ARG A 196 4.76 -2.88 -21.24
N LEU A 197 5.10 -1.62 -20.95
CA LEU A 197 6.10 -0.87 -21.72
C LEU A 197 7.47 -1.55 -21.75
N HIS A 198 7.75 -2.40 -20.76
CA HIS A 198 9.01 -3.15 -20.65
C HIS A 198 8.88 -4.63 -21.03
N GLY A 199 7.71 -5.06 -21.53
CA GLY A 199 7.49 -6.43 -21.98
C GLY A 199 7.50 -7.48 -20.87
N LEU A 200 7.13 -7.09 -19.65
CA LEU A 200 7.15 -7.93 -18.44
C LEU A 200 5.78 -8.55 -18.10
N VAL A 201 4.75 -8.12 -18.77
CA VAL A 201 3.39 -8.68 -18.66
C VAL A 201 2.83 -8.93 -20.04
N PRO A 202 1.90 -9.90 -20.21
CA PRO A 202 1.31 -10.22 -21.51
C PRO A 202 0.67 -8.97 -22.14
N THR A 203 0.91 -8.81 -23.46
CA THR A 203 0.18 -7.87 -24.31
C THR A 203 -1.09 -8.53 -24.83
N LYS A 204 -1.97 -7.75 -25.50
CA LYS A 204 -3.25 -8.25 -26.05
C LYS A 204 -3.14 -9.56 -26.84
N GLU A 205 -2.04 -9.76 -27.56
CA GLU A 205 -1.82 -10.96 -28.40
C GLU A 205 -1.62 -12.25 -27.59
N THR A 206 -1.22 -12.14 -26.32
CA THR A 206 -0.95 -13.29 -25.44
C THR A 206 -1.99 -13.48 -24.33
N MET A 207 -2.92 -12.53 -24.15
CA MET A 207 -3.94 -12.62 -23.10
C MET A 207 -5.17 -13.44 -23.48
N PHE A 208 -5.42 -13.62 -24.79
CA PHE A 208 -6.66 -14.22 -25.30
C PHE A 208 -6.39 -15.35 -26.30
N SER A 209 -5.17 -15.86 -26.35
CA SER A 209 -4.77 -17.07 -27.07
C SER A 209 -4.81 -18.33 -26.13
#